data_7180bb8fa70463668c6b842897ad35eb
#
_entry.id   7180bb8fa70463668c6b842897ad35eb
#
_cell.length_a   1.000
_cell.length_b   1.000
_cell.length_c   1.000
_cell.angle_alpha   90.00
_cell.angle_beta   90.00
_cell.angle_gamma   90.00
#
_symmetry.space_group_name_H-M   'P 1'
#
loop_
_entity.id
_entity.type
_entity.pdbx_description
1 polymer ?
#
loop_
_entity_poly.entity_id
_entity_poly.type
_entity_poly.pdbx_seq_one_letter_code
_entity_poly.pdbx_strand_id
1 'polypeptide(L)'
;GSTPNPVSFSNPIVGKQLPDPTIIHAADGNFYLYVTQQDNIYIPIYKSTNMTQWTYAGAAFLQKPNWQPDTRLWAPDINYINGKYVLYYTLGHWDLPKNSCIGVAVSDSPVGPFTDHGKLLDYNSGTMQCIDPCYFEDNGKKYLFWGSYNSTSKGYEGGIRYVELSADGLSIKGAVSEKIAGPSIEGIMVHKRGNYYYLFGSTGRCCEEERST
;
A
#
# COMPACT_ATOMS: atom_id res chain seq x y z
N GLY A 1 1.35 -32.87 -24.31
CA GLY A 1 1.65 -32.12 -23.14
C GLY A 1 0.52 -32.32 -22.13
N SER A 2 0.82 -32.87 -20.94
CA SER A 2 -0.16 -33.01 -19.87
C SER A 2 -0.51 -31.61 -19.38
N THR A 3 -1.79 -31.24 -19.38
CA THR A 3 -2.29 -30.09 -18.66
C THR A 3 -1.96 -30.27 -17.19
N PRO A 4 -1.32 -29.29 -16.54
CA PRO A 4 -1.08 -29.39 -15.10
C PRO A 4 -2.42 -29.53 -14.38
N ASN A 5 -2.49 -30.46 -13.42
CA ASN A 5 -3.67 -30.61 -12.58
C ASN A 5 -3.97 -29.28 -11.90
N PRO A 6 -5.24 -28.85 -11.87
CA PRO A 6 -5.60 -27.62 -11.19
C PRO A 6 -5.24 -27.74 -9.72
N VAL A 7 -4.49 -26.77 -9.21
CA VAL A 7 -4.17 -26.66 -7.80
C VAL A 7 -5.47 -26.31 -7.07
N SER A 8 -5.98 -27.22 -6.27
CA SER A 8 -7.14 -26.94 -5.42
C SER A 8 -6.70 -26.33 -4.09
N PHE A 9 -7.41 -25.33 -3.63
CA PHE A 9 -7.25 -24.72 -2.32
C PHE A 9 -8.63 -24.46 -1.71
N SER A 10 -8.68 -24.31 -0.40
CA SER A 10 -9.90 -23.91 0.32
C SER A 10 -9.72 -22.55 0.98
N ASN A 11 -10.76 -21.73 0.97
CA ASN A 11 -10.80 -20.46 1.67
C ASN A 11 -11.26 -20.63 3.13
N PRO A 12 -10.76 -19.80 4.06
CA PRO A 12 -9.71 -18.80 3.86
C PRO A 12 -8.33 -19.44 3.72
N ILE A 13 -7.51 -18.91 2.82
CA ILE A 13 -6.10 -19.36 2.63
C ILE A 13 -5.28 -19.12 3.90
N VAL A 14 -5.57 -18.03 4.62
CA VAL A 14 -4.99 -17.70 5.92
C VAL A 14 -6.10 -17.50 6.93
N GLY A 15 -6.15 -18.31 7.98
CA GLY A 15 -7.17 -18.23 9.04
C GLY A 15 -6.95 -17.08 10.04
N LYS A 16 -6.40 -15.95 9.59
CA LYS A 16 -6.14 -14.75 10.38
C LYS A 16 -6.62 -13.51 9.62
N GLN A 17 -6.96 -12.47 10.36
CA GLN A 17 -7.19 -11.16 9.74
C GLN A 17 -5.87 -10.56 9.30
N LEU A 18 -5.72 -10.37 8.00
CA LEU A 18 -4.56 -9.74 7.37
C LEU A 18 -5.05 -8.56 6.52
N PRO A 19 -5.36 -7.41 7.14
CA PRO A 19 -5.97 -6.28 6.44
C PRO A 19 -4.99 -5.59 5.50
N ASP A 20 -5.52 -5.06 4.42
CA ASP A 20 -4.83 -4.24 3.43
C ASP A 20 -3.57 -4.91 2.84
N PRO A 21 -3.68 -6.16 2.34
CA PRO A 21 -2.53 -6.91 1.92
C PRO A 21 -1.93 -6.38 0.61
N THR A 22 -0.60 -6.36 0.54
CA THR A 22 0.16 -6.21 -0.69
C THR A 22 1.09 -7.41 -0.86
N ILE A 23 1.26 -7.88 -2.09
CA ILE A 23 2.04 -9.09 -2.40
C ILE A 23 3.09 -8.78 -3.45
N ILE A 24 4.28 -9.37 -3.28
CA ILE A 24 5.32 -9.35 -4.29
C ILE A 24 5.84 -10.77 -4.54
N HIS A 25 6.10 -11.10 -5.81
CA HIS A 25 6.91 -12.24 -6.20
C HIS A 25 8.37 -11.79 -6.20
N ALA A 26 9.12 -12.21 -5.20
CA ALA A 26 10.47 -11.73 -4.96
C ALA A 26 11.53 -12.42 -5.85
N ALA A 27 12.71 -11.83 -5.91
CA ALA A 27 13.83 -12.35 -6.69
C ALA A 27 14.33 -13.74 -6.24
N ASP A 28 14.04 -14.14 -5.00
CA ASP A 28 14.33 -15.47 -4.47
C ASP A 28 13.32 -16.56 -4.90
N GLY A 29 12.32 -16.19 -5.70
CA GLY A 29 11.28 -17.08 -6.21
C GLY A 29 10.11 -17.32 -5.25
N ASN A 30 10.10 -16.70 -4.07
CA ASN A 30 9.02 -16.79 -3.12
C ASN A 30 8.06 -15.60 -3.22
N PHE A 31 6.87 -15.76 -2.68
CA PHE A 31 5.88 -14.70 -2.53
C PHE A 31 5.96 -14.15 -1.10
N TYR A 32 5.87 -12.84 -0.98
CA TYR A 32 5.84 -12.13 0.29
C TYR A 32 4.62 -11.23 0.36
N LEU A 33 3.89 -11.33 1.47
CA LEU A 33 2.67 -10.57 1.75
C LEU A 33 2.94 -9.67 2.96
N TYR A 34 2.56 -8.41 2.82
CA TYR A 34 2.73 -7.37 3.83
C TYR A 34 1.36 -6.81 4.17
N VAL A 35 1.10 -6.53 5.44
CA VAL A 35 -0.22 -6.09 5.91
C VAL A 35 -0.11 -4.90 6.86
N THR A 36 -1.22 -4.24 7.11
CA THR A 36 -1.36 -3.21 8.14
C THR A 36 -0.82 -3.69 9.49
N GLN A 37 -0.26 -2.78 10.27
CA GLN A 37 0.25 -3.04 11.61
C GLN A 37 -0.73 -3.86 12.46
N GLN A 38 -0.21 -4.90 13.11
CA GLN A 38 -0.93 -5.71 14.08
C GLN A 38 -0.28 -5.54 15.46
N ASP A 39 -0.99 -4.96 16.39
CA ASP A 39 -0.46 -4.63 17.71
C ASP A 39 0.90 -3.92 17.63
N ASN A 40 1.95 -4.52 18.17
CA ASN A 40 3.34 -4.03 18.11
C ASN A 40 4.17 -4.65 16.99
N ILE A 41 3.53 -5.29 16.01
CA ILE A 41 4.19 -5.82 14.82
C ILE A 41 4.02 -4.80 13.69
N TYR A 42 5.10 -4.14 13.34
CA TYR A 42 5.12 -3.00 12.43
C TYR A 42 5.24 -3.47 10.97
N ILE A 43 4.11 -3.66 10.34
CA ILE A 43 3.91 -4.29 9.02
C ILE A 43 4.39 -5.75 9.03
N PRO A 44 3.54 -6.67 9.50
CA PRO A 44 3.81 -8.12 9.47
C PRO A 44 4.08 -8.59 8.04
N ILE A 45 5.04 -9.51 7.91
CA ILE A 45 5.42 -10.12 6.63
C ILE A 45 5.17 -11.62 6.71
N TYR A 46 4.52 -12.15 5.68
CA TYR A 46 4.30 -13.58 5.50
C TYR A 46 4.94 -14.05 4.20
N LYS A 47 5.45 -15.26 4.19
CA LYS A 47 6.13 -15.90 3.06
C LYS A 47 5.35 -17.10 2.58
N SER A 48 5.32 -17.30 1.27
CA SER A 48 4.77 -18.48 0.62
C SER A 48 5.60 -18.89 -0.59
N THR A 49 5.62 -20.18 -0.90
CA THR A 49 6.18 -20.73 -2.14
C THR A 49 5.13 -20.91 -3.23
N ASN A 50 3.84 -20.87 -2.89
CA ASN A 50 2.74 -21.28 -3.76
C ASN A 50 1.47 -20.42 -3.66
N MET A 51 1.50 -19.33 -2.89
CA MET A 51 0.39 -18.42 -2.61
C MET A 51 -0.81 -19.04 -1.83
N THR A 52 -0.75 -20.31 -1.49
CA THR A 52 -1.85 -21.00 -0.79
C THR A 52 -1.50 -21.35 0.67
N GLN A 53 -0.23 -21.42 0.98
CA GLN A 53 0.30 -21.68 2.33
C GLN A 53 1.25 -20.55 2.72
N TRP A 54 0.95 -19.88 3.82
CA TRP A 54 1.67 -18.70 4.28
C TRP A 54 2.23 -18.92 5.69
N THR A 55 3.50 -18.55 5.88
CA THR A 55 4.16 -18.57 7.18
C THR A 55 4.66 -17.19 7.55
N TYR A 56 4.58 -16.85 8.83
CA TYR A 56 5.12 -15.60 9.34
C TYR A 56 6.64 -15.51 9.12
N ALA A 57 7.11 -14.42 8.55
CA ALA A 57 8.50 -14.21 8.17
C ALA A 57 9.16 -13.01 8.87
N GLY A 58 8.44 -12.26 9.68
CA GLY A 58 8.97 -11.10 10.41
C GLY A 58 8.11 -9.84 10.23
N ALA A 59 8.72 -8.70 10.51
CA ALA A 59 8.10 -7.39 10.36
C ALA A 59 9.00 -6.47 9.51
N ALA A 60 8.39 -5.58 8.73
CA ALA A 60 9.14 -4.65 7.89
C ALA A 60 10.00 -3.70 8.73
N PHE A 61 9.47 -3.24 9.86
CA PHE A 61 10.19 -2.35 10.77
C PHE A 61 10.40 -3.00 12.13
N LEU A 62 11.62 -2.88 12.66
CA LEU A 62 11.94 -3.27 14.03
C LEU A 62 11.41 -2.25 15.05
N GLN A 63 11.34 -0.98 14.63
CA GLN A 63 10.75 0.11 15.38
C GLN A 63 9.86 0.93 14.43
N LYS A 64 8.70 1.34 14.93
CA LYS A 64 7.79 2.17 14.14
C LYS A 64 8.47 3.49 13.76
N PRO A 65 8.41 3.93 12.48
CA PRO A 65 8.76 5.29 12.12
C PRO A 65 7.99 6.31 12.99
N ASN A 66 8.70 7.29 13.57
CA ASN A 66 8.13 8.19 14.58
C ASN A 66 8.11 9.67 14.16
N TRP A 67 8.39 9.95 12.89
CA TRP A 67 8.37 11.32 12.37
C TRP A 67 6.96 11.95 12.29
N GLN A 68 5.91 11.13 12.43
CA GLN A 68 4.52 11.56 12.61
C GLN A 68 3.97 10.90 13.87
N PRO A 69 3.83 11.63 14.98
CA PRO A 69 3.40 11.08 16.26
C PRO A 69 1.95 10.62 16.24
N ASP A 70 1.59 9.77 17.20
CA ASP A 70 0.23 9.26 17.44
C ASP A 70 -0.42 8.58 16.23
N THR A 71 0.41 7.93 15.41
CA THR A 71 -0.02 7.23 14.20
C THR A 71 0.23 5.73 14.27
N ARG A 72 -0.46 5.00 13.39
CA ARG A 72 -0.26 3.56 13.12
C ARG A 72 0.15 3.35 11.68
N LEU A 73 0.83 2.25 11.42
CA LEU A 73 1.19 1.84 10.06
C LEU A 73 0.01 1.13 9.39
N TRP A 74 -0.53 1.77 8.34
CA TRP A 74 -1.63 1.25 7.54
C TRP A 74 -1.19 0.92 6.12
N ALA A 75 -2.00 0.11 5.45
CA ALA A 75 -1.99 -0.20 4.02
C ALA A 75 -0.62 -0.03 3.33
N PRO A 76 0.28 -1.00 3.47
CA PRO A 76 1.56 -0.97 2.77
C PRO A 76 1.39 -1.27 1.27
N ASP A 77 2.36 -0.83 0.47
CA ASP A 77 2.49 -1.20 -0.94
C ASP A 77 3.95 -1.54 -1.25
N ILE A 78 4.23 -2.81 -1.54
CA ILE A 78 5.56 -3.34 -1.77
C ILE A 78 5.90 -3.41 -3.25
N ASN A 79 7.10 -2.97 -3.63
CA ASN A 79 7.57 -2.94 -5.00
C ASN A 79 9.06 -3.29 -5.09
N TYR A 80 9.51 -3.70 -6.28
CA TYR A 80 10.92 -3.92 -6.55
C TYR A 80 11.38 -2.92 -7.60
N ILE A 81 12.20 -1.96 -7.18
CA ILE A 81 12.64 -0.81 -8.00
C ILE A 81 14.15 -0.75 -7.97
N ASN A 82 14.78 -0.82 -9.14
CA ASN A 82 16.24 -0.71 -9.30
C ASN A 82 17.03 -1.63 -8.35
N GLY A 83 16.59 -2.89 -8.22
CA GLY A 83 17.29 -3.88 -7.41
C GLY A 83 17.05 -3.77 -5.89
N LYS A 84 16.11 -2.94 -5.47
CA LYS A 84 15.71 -2.75 -4.06
C LYS A 84 14.24 -3.05 -3.85
N TYR A 85 13.90 -3.55 -2.68
CA TYR A 85 12.51 -3.62 -2.21
C TYR A 85 12.14 -2.26 -1.63
N VAL A 86 11.13 -1.64 -2.23
CA VAL A 86 10.63 -0.30 -1.85
C VAL A 86 9.23 -0.45 -1.31
N LEU A 87 9.06 -0.08 -0.06
CA LEU A 87 7.80 -0.16 0.67
C LEU A 87 7.24 1.23 0.89
N TYR A 88 6.12 1.53 0.25
CA TYR A 88 5.32 2.70 0.59
C TYR A 88 4.35 2.33 1.70
N TYR A 89 4.11 3.23 2.63
CA TYR A 89 3.25 2.96 3.78
C TYR A 89 2.52 4.22 4.25
N THR A 90 1.41 4.04 4.93
CA THR A 90 0.69 5.13 5.59
C THR A 90 1.07 5.18 7.06
N LEU A 91 1.37 6.38 7.60
CA LEU A 91 1.23 6.69 9.01
C LEU A 91 -0.13 7.36 9.21
N GLY A 92 -1.09 6.60 9.71
CA GLY A 92 -2.49 7.00 9.76
C GLY A 92 -2.98 7.35 11.15
N HIS A 93 -3.92 8.30 11.22
CA HIS A 93 -4.59 8.71 12.45
C HIS A 93 -6.10 8.80 12.23
N TRP A 94 -6.88 8.00 12.97
CA TRP A 94 -8.33 7.92 12.81
C TRP A 94 -9.06 9.23 13.07
N ASP A 95 -8.72 9.88 14.18
CA ASP A 95 -9.42 11.09 14.64
C ASP A 95 -8.88 12.37 14.01
N LEU A 96 -7.64 12.33 13.50
CA LEU A 96 -6.96 13.45 12.85
C LEU A 96 -6.49 13.07 11.44
N PRO A 97 -7.42 12.90 10.48
CA PRO A 97 -7.07 12.40 9.15
C PRO A 97 -6.05 13.28 8.41
N LYS A 98 -6.03 14.59 8.68
CA LYS A 98 -5.02 15.51 8.13
C LYS A 98 -3.59 15.20 8.61
N ASN A 99 -3.45 14.44 9.70
CA ASN A 99 -2.17 13.97 10.20
C ASN A 99 -1.72 12.66 9.55
N SER A 100 -2.57 12.03 8.72
CA SER A 100 -2.17 10.86 7.95
C SER A 100 -1.22 11.26 6.83
N CYS A 101 -0.12 10.52 6.72
CA CYS A 101 0.97 10.80 5.80
C CYS A 101 1.43 9.51 5.10
N ILE A 102 2.03 9.64 3.92
CA ILE A 102 2.67 8.52 3.23
C ILE A 102 4.18 8.66 3.37
N GLY A 103 4.82 7.57 3.78
CA GLY A 103 6.26 7.43 3.84
C GLY A 103 6.78 6.36 2.90
N VAL A 104 8.10 6.26 2.80
CA VAL A 104 8.80 5.26 1.99
C VAL A 104 9.98 4.68 2.75
N ALA A 105 10.18 3.37 2.62
CA ALA A 105 11.30 2.64 3.19
C ALA A 105 11.90 1.65 2.18
N VAL A 106 13.14 1.27 2.37
CA VAL A 106 13.90 0.46 1.42
C VAL A 106 14.63 -0.68 2.13
N SER A 107 14.71 -1.84 1.47
CA SER A 107 15.51 -2.98 1.91
C SER A 107 16.15 -3.71 0.74
N ASP A 108 17.28 -4.35 0.99
CA ASP A 108 17.88 -5.32 0.06
C ASP A 108 17.19 -6.69 0.09
N SER A 109 16.39 -6.94 1.10
CA SER A 109 15.71 -8.21 1.35
C SER A 109 14.19 -8.02 1.44
N PRO A 110 13.38 -8.95 0.90
CA PRO A 110 11.92 -8.87 1.01
C PRO A 110 11.41 -9.00 2.46
N VAL A 111 12.21 -9.55 3.36
CA VAL A 111 11.85 -9.65 4.79
C VAL A 111 12.39 -8.48 5.63
N GLY A 112 13.03 -7.50 5.01
CA GLY A 112 13.62 -6.38 5.73
C GLY A 112 14.91 -6.74 6.48
N PRO A 113 15.27 -5.99 7.55
CA PRO A 113 14.56 -4.79 8.00
C PRO A 113 14.60 -3.68 6.96
N PHE A 114 13.52 -2.93 6.86
CA PHE A 114 13.44 -1.77 5.97
C PHE A 114 14.04 -0.53 6.65
N THR A 115 14.86 0.19 5.90
CA THR A 115 15.37 1.50 6.31
C THR A 115 14.37 2.57 5.92
N ASP A 116 13.86 3.30 6.89
CA ASP A 116 12.93 4.39 6.68
C ASP A 116 13.61 5.58 6.01
N HIS A 117 13.05 6.07 4.91
CA HIS A 117 13.46 7.28 4.21
C HIS A 117 12.55 8.48 4.54
N GLY A 118 11.55 8.28 5.40
CA GLY A 118 10.69 9.33 5.89
C GLY A 118 9.51 9.66 4.98
N LYS A 119 9.00 10.85 5.17
CA LYS A 119 7.77 11.34 4.57
C LYS A 119 7.92 11.66 3.08
N LEU A 120 7.00 11.14 2.26
CA LEU A 120 6.80 11.55 0.86
C LEU A 120 5.66 12.56 0.73
N LEU A 121 4.51 12.29 1.36
CA LEU A 121 3.30 13.08 1.20
C LEU A 121 2.64 13.30 2.56
N ASP A 122 2.11 14.50 2.74
CA ASP A 122 1.20 14.86 3.83
C ASP A 122 -0.01 15.62 3.27
N TYR A 123 -0.93 16.02 4.14
CA TYR A 123 -2.13 16.74 3.74
C TYR A 123 -1.83 18.00 2.91
N ASN A 124 -0.80 18.76 3.26
CA ASN A 124 -0.46 19.99 2.56
C ASN A 124 0.15 19.73 1.19
N SER A 125 1.08 18.78 1.09
CA SER A 125 1.73 18.41 -0.17
C SER A 125 0.84 17.54 -1.06
N GLY A 126 0.01 16.68 -0.45
CA GLY A 126 -0.92 15.81 -1.15
C GLY A 126 -2.27 16.44 -1.45
N THR A 127 -2.57 17.63 -0.91
CA THR A 127 -3.82 18.38 -1.05
C THR A 127 -5.08 17.68 -0.52
N MET A 128 -4.92 16.55 0.15
CA MET A 128 -5.97 15.77 0.83
C MET A 128 -5.34 14.78 1.82
N GLN A 129 -6.16 14.04 2.55
CA GLN A 129 -5.66 12.95 3.40
C GLN A 129 -4.82 11.97 2.57
N CYS A 130 -3.60 11.66 3.02
CA CYS A 130 -2.68 10.78 2.33
C CYS A 130 -2.69 9.39 2.98
N ILE A 131 -3.44 8.46 2.38
CA ILE A 131 -3.51 7.04 2.79
C ILE A 131 -3.50 6.12 1.56
N ASP A 132 -3.27 4.85 1.79
CA ASP A 132 -3.39 3.76 0.82
C ASP A 132 -2.57 4.00 -0.44
N PRO A 133 -1.24 4.10 -0.31
CA PRO A 133 -0.37 4.29 -1.46
C PRO A 133 -0.44 3.11 -2.42
N CYS A 134 -0.42 3.40 -3.71
CA CYS A 134 -0.31 2.42 -4.78
C CYS A 134 0.70 2.89 -5.82
N TYR A 135 1.80 2.17 -5.92
CA TYR A 135 2.80 2.40 -6.96
C TYR A 135 2.34 1.86 -8.31
N PHE A 136 2.65 2.59 -9.36
CA PHE A 136 2.40 2.16 -10.73
C PHE A 136 3.49 2.66 -11.67
N GLU A 137 3.98 1.78 -12.54
CA GLU A 137 4.98 2.14 -13.56
C GLU A 137 4.39 1.98 -14.96
N ASP A 138 4.61 2.99 -15.81
CA ASP A 138 4.22 2.96 -17.20
C ASP A 138 5.22 3.73 -18.07
N ASN A 139 5.67 3.10 -19.15
CA ASN A 139 6.61 3.69 -20.11
C ASN A 139 7.87 4.28 -19.45
N GLY A 140 8.40 3.59 -18.44
CA GLY A 140 9.61 4.01 -17.70
C GLY A 140 9.39 5.16 -16.71
N LYS A 141 8.19 5.65 -16.57
CA LYS A 141 7.81 6.63 -15.55
C LYS A 141 7.16 5.93 -14.36
N LYS A 142 7.45 6.42 -13.19
CA LYS A 142 6.99 5.89 -11.91
C LYS A 142 6.00 6.85 -11.28
N TYR A 143 4.90 6.31 -10.77
CA TYR A 143 3.83 7.09 -10.17
C TYR A 143 3.44 6.51 -8.82
N LEU A 144 3.05 7.38 -7.92
CA LEU A 144 2.39 7.01 -6.68
C LEU A 144 0.97 7.59 -6.69
N PHE A 145 0.00 6.69 -6.57
CA PHE A 145 -1.41 7.02 -6.39
C PHE A 145 -1.75 6.88 -4.91
N TRP A 146 -2.70 7.66 -4.44
CA TRP A 146 -3.26 7.51 -3.09
C TRP A 146 -4.70 7.97 -3.06
N GLY A 147 -5.40 7.63 -1.99
CA GLY A 147 -6.79 7.97 -1.85
C GLY A 147 -7.19 8.28 -0.43
N SER A 148 -8.38 8.76 -0.30
CA SER A 148 -9.00 8.94 1.00
C SER A 148 -10.51 9.08 0.91
N TYR A 149 -11.15 8.94 2.08
CA TYR A 149 -12.55 9.30 2.25
C TYR A 149 -12.76 10.81 2.26
N ASN A 150 -13.95 11.20 1.81
CA ASN A 150 -14.47 12.53 2.05
C ASN A 150 -14.96 12.63 3.51
N SER A 151 -14.64 13.73 4.19
CA SER A 151 -15.20 14.05 5.48
C SER A 151 -15.58 15.53 5.56
N THR A 152 -16.82 15.81 5.24
CA THR A 152 -17.36 17.17 5.31
C THR A 152 -17.35 17.71 6.73
N SER A 153 -17.63 16.88 7.74
CA SER A 153 -17.59 17.25 9.15
C SER A 153 -16.17 17.61 9.65
N LYS A 154 -15.14 17.03 9.01
CA LYS A 154 -13.73 17.29 9.33
C LYS A 154 -13.08 18.29 8.37
N GLY A 155 -13.83 18.81 7.40
CA GLY A 155 -13.42 19.90 6.52
C GLY A 155 -12.39 19.52 5.46
N TYR A 156 -12.40 18.27 4.95
CA TYR A 156 -11.56 17.87 3.83
C TYR A 156 -12.34 17.02 2.82
N GLU A 157 -11.88 17.07 1.59
CA GLU A 157 -12.43 16.33 0.47
C GLU A 157 -11.52 15.12 0.18
N GLY A 158 -12.14 13.94 -0.04
CA GLY A 158 -11.45 12.72 -0.43
C GLY A 158 -11.37 12.54 -1.95
N GLY A 159 -10.92 11.37 -2.35
CA GLY A 159 -10.79 10.96 -3.74
C GLY A 159 -9.39 10.41 -4.04
N ILE A 160 -9.08 10.27 -5.32
CA ILE A 160 -7.80 9.73 -5.79
C ILE A 160 -7.01 10.81 -6.49
N ARG A 161 -5.72 10.89 -6.16
CA ARG A 161 -4.71 11.71 -6.83
C ARG A 161 -3.46 10.87 -7.09
N TYR A 162 -2.57 11.38 -7.92
CA TYR A 162 -1.27 10.78 -8.16
C TYR A 162 -0.18 11.84 -8.34
N VAL A 163 1.06 11.38 -8.25
CA VAL A 163 2.25 12.18 -8.51
C VAL A 163 3.32 11.32 -9.19
N GLU A 164 4.12 11.92 -10.05
CA GLU A 164 5.30 11.25 -10.61
C GLU A 164 6.40 11.15 -9.54
N LEU A 165 7.05 10.00 -9.47
CA LEU A 165 8.18 9.73 -8.58
C LEU A 165 9.51 9.85 -9.33
N SER A 166 10.58 10.06 -8.56
CA SER A 166 11.97 9.94 -9.04
C SER A 166 12.27 8.53 -9.57
N ALA A 167 13.36 8.39 -10.31
CA ALA A 167 13.75 7.11 -10.92
C ALA A 167 13.98 5.99 -9.90
N ASP A 168 14.40 6.30 -8.69
CA ASP A 168 14.56 5.35 -7.58
C ASP A 168 13.28 5.13 -6.77
N GLY A 169 12.22 5.89 -7.04
CA GLY A 169 10.95 5.80 -6.32
C GLY A 169 10.93 6.42 -4.93
N LEU A 170 11.99 7.10 -4.51
CA LEU A 170 12.17 7.58 -3.14
C LEU A 170 11.81 9.05 -2.93
N SER A 171 11.52 9.79 -3.98
CA SER A 171 11.13 11.19 -3.90
C SER A 171 10.07 11.55 -4.95
N ILE A 172 9.37 12.64 -4.69
CA ILE A 172 8.38 13.21 -5.60
C ILE A 172 9.09 14.01 -6.70
N LYS A 173 8.58 13.85 -7.94
CA LYS A 173 9.01 14.58 -9.10
C LYS A 173 7.80 15.24 -9.75
N GLY A 174 7.73 16.57 -9.63
CA GLY A 174 6.65 17.34 -10.25
C GLY A 174 5.46 17.60 -9.33
N ALA A 175 4.36 18.06 -9.92
CA ALA A 175 3.17 18.49 -9.21
C ALA A 175 2.20 17.32 -8.97
N VAL A 176 1.45 17.42 -7.89
CA VAL A 176 0.31 16.53 -7.62
C VAL A 176 -0.78 16.77 -8.66
N SER A 177 -1.38 15.69 -9.15
CA SER A 177 -2.48 15.75 -10.11
C SER A 177 -3.73 16.41 -9.53
N GLU A 178 -4.62 16.83 -10.40
CA GLU A 178 -6.01 17.02 -10.03
C GLU A 178 -6.63 15.71 -9.54
N LYS A 179 -7.76 15.80 -8.86
CA LYS A 179 -8.52 14.64 -8.44
C LYS A 179 -9.05 13.87 -9.65
N ILE A 180 -8.69 12.59 -9.77
CA ILE A 180 -9.04 11.73 -10.91
C ILE A 180 -10.23 10.82 -10.64
N ALA A 181 -10.57 10.57 -9.39
CA ALA A 181 -11.73 9.79 -8.96
C ALA A 181 -12.14 10.18 -7.54
N GLY A 182 -13.35 9.86 -7.15
CA GLY A 182 -13.85 10.12 -5.81
C GLY A 182 -15.31 10.51 -5.80
N PRO A 183 -15.84 11.06 -4.68
CA PRO A 183 -15.10 11.68 -3.56
C PRO A 183 -14.59 10.71 -2.48
N SER A 184 -15.21 9.56 -2.29
CA SER A 184 -14.91 8.66 -1.16
C SER A 184 -14.50 7.30 -1.68
N ILE A 185 -13.21 7.10 -1.88
CA ILE A 185 -12.63 5.88 -2.42
C ILE A 185 -11.23 5.67 -1.82
N GLU A 186 -10.93 4.45 -1.41
CA GLU A 186 -9.66 4.04 -0.83
C GLU A 186 -9.24 2.66 -1.32
N GLY A 187 -8.11 2.13 -0.82
CA GLY A 187 -7.64 0.79 -1.13
C GLY A 187 -7.43 0.58 -2.63
N ILE A 188 -6.80 1.54 -3.28
CA ILE A 188 -6.72 1.60 -4.73
C ILE A 188 -5.69 0.64 -5.31
N MET A 189 -5.99 0.14 -6.49
CA MET A 189 -5.05 -0.57 -7.36
C MET A 189 -5.18 -0.05 -8.79
N VAL A 190 -4.05 0.20 -9.43
CA VAL A 190 -3.98 0.59 -10.85
C VAL A 190 -3.43 -0.56 -11.65
N HIS A 191 -4.12 -0.91 -12.74
CA HIS A 191 -3.71 -1.97 -13.65
C HIS A 191 -3.82 -1.51 -15.11
N LYS A 192 -2.83 -1.87 -15.93
CA LYS A 192 -2.84 -1.62 -17.37
C LYS A 192 -3.07 -2.92 -18.13
N ARG A 193 -4.04 -2.92 -19.04
CA ARG A 193 -4.27 -4.02 -19.98
C ARG A 193 -4.47 -3.47 -21.39
N GLY A 194 -3.57 -3.80 -22.28
CA GLY A 194 -3.55 -3.21 -23.63
C GLY A 194 -3.36 -1.70 -23.56
N ASN A 195 -4.27 -0.97 -24.17
CA ASN A 195 -4.27 0.51 -24.19
C ASN A 195 -5.13 1.15 -23.10
N TYR A 196 -5.65 0.36 -22.16
CA TYR A 196 -6.55 0.84 -21.11
C TYR A 196 -5.92 0.77 -19.74
N TYR A 197 -6.22 1.76 -18.91
CA TYR A 197 -5.89 1.80 -17.50
C TYR A 197 -7.17 1.56 -16.71
N TYR A 198 -7.06 0.67 -15.72
CA TYR A 198 -8.15 0.31 -14.81
C TYR A 198 -7.77 0.77 -13.41
N LEU A 199 -8.65 1.55 -12.79
CA LEU A 199 -8.55 1.95 -11.41
C LEU A 199 -9.59 1.17 -10.60
N PHE A 200 -9.12 0.36 -9.67
CA PHE A 200 -9.96 -0.35 -8.71
C PHE A 200 -9.86 0.36 -7.37
N GLY A 201 -10.94 0.37 -6.62
CA GLY A 201 -10.95 0.95 -5.30
C GLY A 201 -12.16 0.52 -4.50
N SER A 202 -12.09 0.71 -3.19
CA SER A 202 -13.16 0.39 -2.25
C SER A 202 -13.94 1.65 -1.90
N THR A 203 -15.26 1.52 -1.80
CA THR A 203 -16.18 2.56 -1.33
C THR A 203 -16.96 2.07 -0.13
N GLY A 204 -17.66 2.95 0.58
CA GLY A 204 -18.39 2.62 1.79
C GLY A 204 -17.59 2.91 3.05
N ARG A 205 -18.04 2.43 4.21
CA ARG A 205 -17.37 2.68 5.49
C ARG A 205 -16.51 1.50 5.91
N CYS A 206 -15.29 1.78 6.36
CA CYS A 206 -14.43 0.79 6.96
C CYS A 206 -15.08 0.16 8.20
N CYS A 207 -14.93 -1.15 8.34
CA CYS A 207 -15.22 -1.88 9.58
C CYS A 207 -16.71 -1.95 10.00
N GLU A 208 -17.65 -1.70 9.11
CA GLU A 208 -19.07 -1.97 9.31
C GLU A 208 -19.47 -3.28 8.63
N GLU A 209 -20.33 -4.08 9.29
CA GLU A 209 -20.73 -5.42 8.81
C GLU A 209 -21.52 -5.42 7.48
N GLU A 210 -22.05 -4.29 7.05
CA GLU A 210 -22.86 -4.13 5.83
C GLU A 210 -22.06 -3.86 4.55
N ARG A 211 -20.83 -4.24 4.48
CA ARG A 211 -20.10 -4.17 3.21
C ARG A 211 -20.48 -5.33 2.31
N SER A 212 -21.55 -5.14 1.56
CA SER A 212 -21.72 -5.90 0.34
C SER A 212 -20.67 -5.44 -0.67
N THR A 213 -19.94 -6.37 -1.14
CA THR A 213 -18.99 -6.29 -2.26
C THR A 213 -19.61 -5.68 -3.50
#